data_824ce1595a7beec6d6d94c17af04fe5b
#
_entry.id   824ce1595a7beec6d6d94c17af04fe5b
#
_cell.length_a   1.000
_cell.length_b   1.000
_cell.length_c   1.000
_cell.angle_alpha   90.00
_cell.angle_beta   90.00
_cell.angle_gamma   90.00
#
_symmetry.space_group_name_H-M   'P 1'
#
loop_
_entity.id
_entity.type
_entity.pdbx_description
1 polymer ?
#
loop_
_entity_poly.entity_id
_entity_poly.type
_entity_poly.pdbx_seq_one_letter_code
_entity_poly.pdbx_strand_id
1 'polypeptide(L)'
;MNQPSKYYATSVGLGQRFQQNNPKNWAGNDSKSYHNYIRFLMDRYAARTVLDYGCGKGQQYIDVVPYGLPHGVMSEPMNFQTRINAESVYKYDPCVPAFDQEPVGQKFDAVICTQVLGGIPDADIAWIKHKFMNYATKFVFIGLHNSPPKSKKRIYDTAYINYDRTVEWYQEQFSDWSGPNLYWWFRLSDHSINNWYSIDTESLANE
;
A
#
# COMPACT_ATOMS: atom_id res chain seq x y z
N MET A 1 0.11 -19.33 -8.04
CA MET A 1 -0.59 -18.70 -9.19
C MET A 1 0.37 -17.69 -9.81
N ASN A 2 0.82 -17.91 -11.05
CA ASN A 2 1.87 -17.07 -11.66
C ASN A 2 1.33 -15.94 -12.55
N GLN A 3 0.02 -15.81 -12.73
CA GLN A 3 -0.58 -14.78 -13.59
C GLN A 3 -1.85 -14.22 -12.95
N PRO A 4 -2.15 -12.94 -13.20
CA PRO A 4 -3.40 -12.34 -12.75
C PRO A 4 -4.59 -12.91 -13.50
N SER A 5 -5.77 -12.76 -12.91
CA SER A 5 -7.02 -13.09 -13.59
C SER A 5 -7.31 -12.10 -14.73
N LYS A 6 -8.21 -12.50 -15.65
CA LYS A 6 -8.71 -11.58 -16.69
C LYS A 6 -9.38 -10.32 -16.12
N TYR A 7 -9.87 -10.40 -14.90
CA TYR A 7 -10.51 -9.26 -14.21
C TYR A 7 -9.50 -8.20 -13.77
N TYR A 8 -8.26 -8.60 -13.44
CA TYR A 8 -7.21 -7.64 -13.11
C TYR A 8 -6.90 -6.69 -14.26
N ALA A 9 -6.66 -7.23 -15.46
CA ALA A 9 -6.41 -6.41 -16.64
C ALA A 9 -7.57 -5.44 -16.93
N THR A 10 -8.82 -5.90 -16.74
CA THR A 10 -10.00 -5.04 -16.85
C THR A 10 -9.99 -3.92 -15.81
N SER A 11 -9.68 -4.25 -14.54
CA SER A 11 -9.60 -3.27 -13.45
C SER A 11 -8.52 -2.21 -13.70
N VAL A 12 -7.34 -2.63 -14.19
CA VAL A 12 -6.27 -1.70 -14.58
C VAL A 12 -6.72 -0.77 -15.71
N GLY A 13 -7.34 -1.31 -16.77
CA GLY A 13 -7.85 -0.49 -17.88
C GLY A 13 -8.95 0.50 -17.45
N LEU A 14 -9.79 0.12 -16.48
CA LEU A 14 -10.78 1.02 -15.87
C LEU A 14 -10.08 2.11 -15.04
N GLY A 15 -9.07 1.74 -14.26
CA GLY A 15 -8.28 2.66 -13.47
C GLY A 15 -7.54 3.69 -14.34
N GLN A 16 -6.95 3.27 -15.45
CA GLN A 16 -6.30 4.17 -16.42
C GLN A 16 -7.28 5.19 -16.99
N ARG A 17 -8.47 4.76 -17.42
CA ARG A 17 -9.53 5.67 -17.90
C ARG A 17 -10.01 6.62 -16.81
N PHE A 18 -10.17 6.13 -15.58
CA PHE A 18 -10.53 6.97 -14.45
C PHE A 18 -9.49 8.06 -14.20
N GLN A 19 -8.21 7.72 -14.22
CA GLN A 19 -7.11 8.67 -14.07
C GLN A 19 -7.09 9.74 -15.18
N GLN A 20 -7.32 9.34 -16.43
CA GLN A 20 -7.38 10.26 -17.57
C GLN A 20 -8.52 11.26 -17.41
N ASN A 21 -9.70 10.80 -17.02
CA ASN A 21 -10.89 11.62 -16.85
C ASN A 21 -10.88 12.46 -15.56
N ASN A 22 -10.08 12.07 -14.57
CA ASN A 22 -10.01 12.71 -13.26
C ASN A 22 -8.55 13.03 -12.87
N PRO A 23 -7.89 13.99 -13.54
CA PRO A 23 -6.46 14.23 -13.39
C PRO A 23 -6.03 14.66 -11.98
N LYS A 24 -6.96 15.13 -11.14
CA LYS A 24 -6.70 15.51 -9.73
C LYS A 24 -6.77 14.33 -8.76
N ASN A 25 -7.35 13.21 -9.17
CA ASN A 25 -7.48 12.03 -8.32
C ASN A 25 -6.19 11.18 -8.30
N TRP A 26 -6.06 10.34 -7.29
CA TRP A 26 -4.92 9.45 -7.06
C TRP A 26 -3.58 10.18 -7.13
N ALA A 27 -3.50 11.30 -6.42
CA ALA A 27 -2.27 12.09 -6.33
C ALA A 27 -1.07 11.30 -5.78
N GLY A 28 -1.32 10.20 -5.05
CA GLY A 28 -0.27 9.40 -4.41
C GLY A 28 0.23 10.06 -3.14
N ASN A 29 -0.70 10.38 -2.25
CA ASN A 29 -0.42 11.03 -0.96
C ASN A 29 -0.85 10.15 0.24
N ASP A 30 -1.40 8.97 -0.01
CA ASP A 30 -2.04 8.17 1.04
C ASP A 30 -1.03 7.66 2.08
N SER A 31 0.17 7.32 1.66
CA SER A 31 1.24 6.84 2.56
C SER A 31 1.70 7.91 3.55
N LYS A 32 1.50 9.21 3.26
CA LYS A 32 1.81 10.31 4.21
C LYS A 32 1.12 10.13 5.56
N SER A 33 -0.10 9.56 5.57
CA SER A 33 -0.84 9.32 6.81
C SER A 33 -0.18 8.29 7.73
N TYR A 34 0.70 7.46 7.20
CA TYR A 34 1.38 6.37 7.89
C TYR A 34 2.86 6.62 8.13
N HIS A 35 3.35 7.82 7.85
CA HIS A 35 4.79 8.13 7.81
C HIS A 35 5.55 7.78 9.09
N ASN A 36 4.96 7.94 10.28
CA ASN A 36 5.61 7.60 11.54
C ASN A 36 5.82 6.10 11.69
N TYR A 37 4.83 5.29 11.29
CA TYR A 37 4.91 3.82 11.36
C TYR A 37 5.88 3.27 10.33
N ILE A 38 5.78 3.75 9.09
CA ILE A 38 6.70 3.34 8.03
C ILE A 38 8.13 3.70 8.43
N ARG A 39 8.36 4.92 8.95
CA ARG A 39 9.67 5.32 9.45
C ARG A 39 10.17 4.42 10.56
N PHE A 40 9.32 4.10 11.54
CA PHE A 40 9.66 3.19 12.62
C PHE A 40 10.08 1.81 12.10
N LEU A 41 9.35 1.24 11.13
CA LEU A 41 9.71 -0.05 10.52
C LEU A 41 11.00 0.05 9.70
N MET A 42 11.19 1.13 8.93
CA MET A 42 12.42 1.37 8.19
C MET A 42 13.65 1.36 9.10
N ASP A 43 13.55 2.05 10.25
CA ASP A 43 14.65 2.11 11.22
C ASP A 43 14.82 0.76 11.95
N ARG A 44 13.74 0.10 12.38
CA ARG A 44 13.76 -1.21 13.07
C ARG A 44 14.46 -2.28 12.24
N TYR A 45 14.18 -2.35 10.95
CA TYR A 45 14.72 -3.36 10.05
C TYR A 45 15.95 -2.87 9.27
N ALA A 46 16.48 -1.69 9.57
CA ALA A 46 17.54 -1.06 8.79
C ALA A 46 17.25 -1.12 7.28
N ALA A 47 15.98 -0.89 6.89
CA ALA A 47 15.52 -0.91 5.51
C ALA A 47 15.91 0.40 4.82
N ARG A 48 16.32 0.32 3.53
CA ARG A 48 16.79 1.47 2.77
C ARG A 48 16.12 1.60 1.41
N THR A 49 15.74 0.49 0.82
CA THR A 49 15.10 0.45 -0.50
C THR A 49 13.62 0.11 -0.37
N VAL A 50 12.77 0.86 -1.08
CA VAL A 50 11.32 0.75 -0.96
C VAL A 50 10.69 0.56 -2.34
N LEU A 51 9.75 -0.37 -2.45
CA LEU A 51 8.76 -0.40 -3.52
C LEU A 51 7.46 0.21 -2.98
N ASP A 52 7.03 1.33 -3.54
CA ASP A 52 5.68 1.87 -3.33
C ASP A 52 4.74 1.29 -4.40
N TYR A 53 3.99 0.27 -4.00
CA TYR A 53 3.08 -0.48 -4.87
C TYR A 53 1.69 0.15 -4.88
N GLY A 54 1.32 0.76 -5.99
CA GLY A 54 0.12 1.59 -6.13
C GLY A 54 0.37 3.04 -5.69
N CYS A 55 1.53 3.58 -6.10
CA CYS A 55 1.99 4.92 -5.71
C CYS A 55 1.13 6.07 -6.24
N GLY A 56 0.12 5.80 -7.08
CA GLY A 56 -0.62 6.84 -7.79
C GLY A 56 0.32 7.71 -8.61
N LYS A 57 0.10 9.01 -8.62
CA LYS A 57 0.96 9.99 -9.32
C LYS A 57 2.24 10.35 -8.55
N GLY A 58 2.48 9.74 -7.40
CA GLY A 58 3.70 9.90 -6.62
C GLY A 58 3.93 11.31 -6.06
N GLN A 59 2.87 12.09 -5.88
CA GLN A 59 2.95 13.49 -5.41
C GLN A 59 3.68 13.62 -4.07
N GLN A 60 3.53 12.63 -3.18
CA GLN A 60 4.22 12.61 -1.88
C GLN A 60 5.75 12.62 -1.97
N TYR A 61 6.32 12.22 -3.11
CA TYR A 61 7.76 12.22 -3.34
C TYR A 61 8.27 13.53 -3.94
N ILE A 62 7.36 14.39 -4.38
CA ILE A 62 7.64 15.72 -4.94
C ILE A 62 7.39 16.80 -3.89
N ASP A 63 6.29 16.70 -3.16
CA ASP A 63 5.89 17.68 -2.14
C ASP A 63 6.89 17.73 -0.99
N VAL A 64 7.33 18.93 -0.67
CA VAL A 64 8.16 19.22 0.50
C VAL A 64 7.26 19.89 1.55
N VAL A 65 6.89 19.14 2.57
CA VAL A 65 5.94 19.56 3.60
C VAL A 65 6.44 19.17 5.00
N PRO A 66 6.02 19.86 6.06
CA PRO A 66 6.27 19.41 7.42
C PRO A 66 5.40 18.19 7.76
N TYR A 67 5.93 17.27 8.55
CA TYR A 67 5.22 16.09 9.05
C TYR A 67 5.01 16.19 10.56
N GLY A 68 3.85 15.73 11.03
CA GLY A 68 3.59 15.62 12.47
C GLY A 68 4.50 14.57 13.11
N LEU A 69 5.17 14.96 14.17
CA LEU A 69 5.98 14.08 15.01
C LEU A 69 5.22 13.73 16.29
N PRO A 70 5.66 12.73 17.07
CA PRO A 70 5.12 12.48 18.40
C PRO A 70 5.11 13.77 19.26
N HIS A 71 4.15 13.85 20.16
CA HIS A 71 3.96 15.01 21.06
C HIS A 71 3.57 16.34 20.37
N GLY A 72 3.01 16.28 19.16
CA GLY A 72 2.47 17.46 18.47
C GLY A 72 3.51 18.39 17.83
N VAL A 73 4.77 17.96 17.80
CA VAL A 73 5.83 18.72 17.12
C VAL A 73 5.75 18.51 15.61
N MET A 74 6.10 19.50 14.83
CA MET A 74 6.23 19.39 13.38
C MET A 74 7.70 19.25 13.00
N SER A 75 7.99 18.42 11.97
CA SER A 75 9.32 18.34 11.39
C SER A 75 9.64 19.57 10.55
N GLU A 76 10.92 19.75 10.22
CA GLU A 76 11.28 20.57 9.06
C GLU A 76 10.60 20.04 7.80
N PRO A 77 10.29 20.91 6.82
CA PRO A 77 9.71 20.49 5.56
C PRO A 77 10.64 19.52 4.80
N MET A 78 10.09 18.40 4.37
CA MET A 78 10.80 17.39 3.59
C MET A 78 9.83 16.58 2.72
N ASN A 79 10.33 15.88 1.71
CA ASN A 79 9.50 14.95 0.96
C ASN A 79 9.32 13.62 1.70
N PHE A 80 8.40 12.79 1.22
CA PHE A 80 8.07 11.54 1.88
C PHE A 80 9.25 10.53 1.92
N GLN A 81 10.07 10.45 0.88
CA GLN A 81 11.25 9.58 0.86
C GLN A 81 12.22 9.92 2.00
N THR A 82 12.55 11.20 2.15
CA THR A 82 13.39 11.70 3.25
C THR A 82 12.74 11.42 4.59
N ARG A 83 11.41 11.66 4.71
CA ARG A 83 10.67 11.45 5.93
C ARG A 83 10.75 10.02 6.45
N ILE A 84 10.65 9.03 5.57
CA ILE A 84 10.72 7.61 5.93
C ILE A 84 12.16 7.06 5.96
N ASN A 85 13.17 7.89 5.70
CA ASN A 85 14.59 7.51 5.68
C ASN A 85 14.94 6.46 4.61
N ALA A 86 14.28 6.52 3.46
CA ALA A 86 14.60 5.64 2.35
C ALA A 86 15.72 6.23 1.48
N GLU A 87 16.71 5.41 1.13
CA GLU A 87 17.76 5.79 0.17
C GLU A 87 17.21 5.82 -1.25
N SER A 88 16.31 4.90 -1.58
CA SER A 88 15.64 4.87 -2.87
C SER A 88 14.21 4.37 -2.75
N VAL A 89 13.35 4.88 -3.66
CA VAL A 89 11.96 4.46 -3.80
C VAL A 89 11.68 4.13 -5.26
N TYR A 90 11.30 2.90 -5.52
CA TYR A 90 10.72 2.50 -6.79
C TYR A 90 9.20 2.72 -6.73
N LYS A 91 8.70 3.56 -7.63
CA LYS A 91 7.28 3.90 -7.74
C LYS A 91 6.63 3.01 -8.79
N TYR A 92 5.61 2.24 -8.41
CA TYR A 92 4.86 1.39 -9.33
C TYR A 92 3.36 1.62 -9.17
N ASP A 93 2.70 1.91 -10.28
CA ASP A 93 1.23 1.96 -10.37
C ASP A 93 0.80 1.61 -11.81
N PRO A 94 0.15 0.47 -12.04
CA PRO A 94 -0.23 0.04 -13.39
C PRO A 94 -1.27 0.95 -14.04
N CYS A 95 -1.92 1.82 -13.27
CA CYS A 95 -2.90 2.78 -13.77
C CYS A 95 -2.29 4.14 -14.14
N VAL A 96 -1.00 4.37 -13.85
CA VAL A 96 -0.31 5.64 -14.09
C VAL A 96 0.83 5.42 -15.09
N PRO A 97 0.73 5.88 -16.35
CA PRO A 97 1.72 5.58 -17.41
C PRO A 97 3.17 5.91 -17.07
N ALA A 98 3.40 6.91 -16.21
CA ALA A 98 4.75 7.27 -15.77
C ALA A 98 5.36 6.24 -14.80
N PHE A 99 4.56 5.33 -14.23
CA PHE A 99 4.96 4.37 -13.19
C PHE A 99 4.43 2.96 -13.47
N ASP A 100 4.02 2.65 -14.69
CA ASP A 100 3.41 1.36 -15.06
C ASP A 100 4.42 0.23 -15.30
N GLN A 101 5.71 0.52 -15.20
CA GLN A 101 6.74 -0.50 -15.36
C GLN A 101 6.86 -1.33 -14.08
N GLU A 102 6.50 -2.61 -14.20
CA GLU A 102 6.61 -3.54 -13.09
C GLU A 102 8.09 -3.87 -12.80
N PRO A 103 8.55 -3.88 -11.51
CA PRO A 103 9.94 -4.15 -11.15
C PRO A 103 10.28 -5.64 -11.19
N VAL A 104 10.12 -6.29 -12.34
CA VAL A 104 10.33 -7.73 -12.50
C VAL A 104 11.77 -8.12 -12.14
N GLY A 105 11.93 -9.13 -11.25
CA GLY A 105 13.23 -9.65 -10.82
C GLY A 105 13.97 -8.75 -9.81
N GLN A 106 13.42 -7.60 -9.45
CA GLN A 106 14.02 -6.73 -8.43
C GLN A 106 13.56 -7.12 -7.02
N LYS A 107 14.39 -6.81 -6.03
CA LYS A 107 14.10 -6.96 -4.60
C LYS A 107 14.26 -5.63 -3.90
N PHE A 108 13.45 -5.40 -2.88
CA PHE A 108 13.46 -4.21 -2.06
C PHE A 108 13.50 -4.62 -0.58
N ASP A 109 14.07 -3.78 0.27
CA ASP A 109 13.99 -4.02 1.71
C ASP A 109 12.54 -4.01 2.19
N ALA A 110 11.74 -3.08 1.67
CA ALA A 110 10.34 -2.93 2.04
C ALA A 110 9.41 -2.80 0.82
N VAL A 111 8.19 -3.31 0.97
CA VAL A 111 7.06 -2.99 0.09
C VAL A 111 6.04 -2.20 0.90
N ILE A 112 5.64 -1.05 0.38
CA ILE A 112 4.54 -0.22 0.91
C ILE A 112 3.37 -0.31 -0.05
N CYS A 113 2.18 -0.61 0.46
CA CYS A 113 0.95 -0.68 -0.33
C CYS A 113 -0.17 0.01 0.44
N THR A 114 -0.56 1.21 0.01
CA THR A 114 -1.57 2.01 0.72
C THR A 114 -2.76 2.33 -0.18
N GLN A 115 -3.97 2.01 0.29
CA GLN A 115 -5.25 2.26 -0.42
C GLN A 115 -5.38 1.56 -1.78
N VAL A 116 -4.65 0.47 -2.02
CA VAL A 116 -4.62 -0.25 -3.30
C VAL A 116 -5.50 -1.48 -3.29
N LEU A 117 -5.40 -2.30 -2.22
CA LEU A 117 -6.06 -3.61 -2.19
C LEU A 117 -7.58 -3.54 -2.31
N GLY A 118 -8.19 -2.40 -1.92
CA GLY A 118 -9.62 -2.16 -2.13
C GLY A 118 -10.03 -2.19 -3.61
N GLY A 119 -9.13 -1.86 -4.53
CA GLY A 119 -9.38 -1.89 -5.98
C GLY A 119 -9.03 -3.20 -6.67
N ILE A 120 -8.43 -4.16 -5.96
CA ILE A 120 -8.01 -5.44 -6.51
C ILE A 120 -9.17 -6.45 -6.45
N PRO A 121 -9.51 -7.17 -7.53
CA PRO A 121 -10.51 -8.25 -7.50
C PRO A 121 -10.15 -9.35 -6.50
N ASP A 122 -11.16 -9.99 -5.88
CA ASP A 122 -10.94 -11.08 -4.90
C ASP A 122 -10.07 -12.20 -5.46
N ALA A 123 -10.28 -12.55 -6.71
CA ALA A 123 -9.53 -13.60 -7.40
C ALA A 123 -8.03 -13.28 -7.55
N ASP A 124 -7.63 -12.03 -7.39
CA ASP A 124 -6.26 -11.56 -7.62
C ASP A 124 -5.50 -11.25 -6.32
N ILE A 125 -6.15 -11.29 -5.17
CA ILE A 125 -5.51 -11.01 -3.88
C ILE A 125 -4.37 -12.00 -3.59
N ALA A 126 -4.58 -13.29 -3.85
CA ALA A 126 -3.54 -14.30 -3.66
C ALA A 126 -2.33 -14.06 -4.58
N TRP A 127 -2.55 -13.60 -5.80
CA TRP A 127 -1.48 -13.26 -6.74
C TRP A 127 -0.71 -12.01 -6.28
N ILE A 128 -1.40 -10.96 -5.83
CA ILE A 128 -0.75 -9.76 -5.26
C ILE A 128 0.06 -10.11 -4.00
N LYS A 129 -0.50 -10.93 -3.11
CA LYS A 129 0.20 -11.45 -1.93
C LYS A 129 1.52 -12.12 -2.31
N HIS A 130 1.50 -13.00 -3.31
CA HIS A 130 2.71 -13.65 -3.82
C HIS A 130 3.74 -12.64 -4.38
N LYS A 131 3.29 -11.59 -5.07
CA LYS A 131 4.18 -10.52 -5.54
C LYS A 131 4.86 -9.81 -4.38
N PHE A 132 4.13 -9.45 -3.32
CA PHE A 132 4.73 -8.79 -2.16
C PHE A 132 5.79 -9.67 -1.50
N MET A 133 5.53 -10.98 -1.33
CA MET A 133 6.53 -11.92 -0.82
C MET A 133 7.77 -12.03 -1.71
N ASN A 134 7.60 -11.88 -3.02
CA ASN A 134 8.71 -11.91 -3.96
C ASN A 134 9.51 -10.61 -4.00
N TYR A 135 8.88 -9.45 -3.78
CA TYR A 135 9.55 -8.16 -3.84
C TYR A 135 10.21 -7.76 -2.54
N ALA A 136 9.58 -8.00 -1.39
CA ALA A 136 10.11 -7.60 -0.10
C ALA A 136 11.15 -8.59 0.42
N THR A 137 12.19 -8.07 1.10
CA THR A 137 13.20 -8.89 1.80
C THR A 137 13.10 -8.77 3.31
N LYS A 138 12.58 -7.65 3.85
CA LYS A 138 12.53 -7.39 5.30
C LYS A 138 11.10 -7.22 5.81
N PHE A 139 10.29 -6.39 5.16
CA PHE A 139 8.90 -6.24 5.56
C PHE A 139 7.97 -5.77 4.44
N VAL A 140 6.68 -6.00 4.63
CA VAL A 140 5.59 -5.43 3.85
C VAL A 140 4.70 -4.61 4.77
N PHE A 141 4.37 -3.39 4.36
CA PHE A 141 3.42 -2.52 5.04
C PHE A 141 2.19 -2.29 4.17
N ILE A 142 1.01 -2.59 4.70
CA ILE A 142 -0.26 -2.39 4.02
C ILE A 142 -1.12 -1.43 4.85
N GLY A 143 -1.49 -0.29 4.23
CA GLY A 143 -2.40 0.68 4.81
C GLY A 143 -3.74 0.70 4.08
N LEU A 144 -4.84 0.52 4.79
CA LEU A 144 -6.20 0.52 4.24
C LEU A 144 -7.13 1.42 5.04
N HIS A 145 -7.95 2.21 4.32
CA HIS A 145 -9.15 2.77 4.90
C HIS A 145 -10.26 1.72 4.77
N ASN A 146 -10.73 1.25 5.91
CA ASN A 146 -11.90 0.40 5.95
C ASN A 146 -13.12 1.27 6.31
N SER A 147 -13.99 1.49 5.36
CA SER A 147 -15.30 2.06 5.63
C SER A 147 -16.25 0.90 5.93
N PRO A 148 -17.06 0.94 7.01
CA PRO A 148 -18.06 -0.07 7.22
C PRO A 148 -18.97 -0.14 5.98
N PRO A 149 -19.38 -1.34 5.56
CA PRO A 149 -20.10 -1.54 4.32
C PRO A 149 -21.48 -0.87 4.38
N LYS A 150 -21.57 0.36 3.88
CA LYS A 150 -22.87 1.01 3.60
C LYS A 150 -23.44 0.57 2.25
N SER A 151 -22.61 -0.01 1.39
CA SER A 151 -23.00 -0.65 0.13
C SER A 151 -21.92 -1.63 -0.31
N LYS A 152 -22.31 -2.75 -0.89
CA LYS A 152 -21.40 -3.81 -1.35
C LYS A 152 -20.44 -3.40 -2.46
N LYS A 153 -20.57 -2.21 -3.03
CA LYS A 153 -19.69 -1.64 -4.07
C LYS A 153 -19.74 -0.12 -4.01
N ARG A 154 -18.63 0.55 -3.79
CA ARG A 154 -18.49 1.95 -4.18
C ARG A 154 -18.06 1.98 -5.64
N ILE A 155 -19.00 2.32 -6.51
CA ILE A 155 -18.69 2.64 -7.90
C ILE A 155 -18.31 4.12 -7.91
N TYR A 156 -17.04 4.42 -8.00
CA TYR A 156 -16.59 5.76 -8.32
C TYR A 156 -16.79 5.95 -9.82
N ASP A 157 -17.85 6.70 -10.17
CA ASP A 157 -18.12 7.11 -11.54
C ASP A 157 -18.00 5.95 -12.54
N THR A 158 -18.95 5.05 -12.60
CA THR A 158 -19.13 3.90 -13.52
C THR A 158 -17.88 3.12 -13.97
N ALA A 159 -16.68 3.60 -13.65
CA ALA A 159 -15.43 3.13 -14.22
C ALA A 159 -14.49 2.40 -13.23
N TYR A 160 -14.58 2.63 -11.93
CA TYR A 160 -13.68 2.03 -10.95
C TYR A 160 -14.46 1.37 -9.81
N ILE A 161 -14.13 0.11 -9.53
CA ILE A 161 -14.77 -0.66 -8.45
C ILE A 161 -13.84 -0.65 -7.25
N ASN A 162 -14.33 -0.17 -6.11
CA ASN A 162 -13.72 -0.41 -4.82
C ASN A 162 -14.51 -1.49 -4.09
N TYR A 163 -13.83 -2.56 -3.69
CA TYR A 163 -14.43 -3.67 -2.97
C TYR A 163 -14.41 -3.35 -1.48
N ASP A 164 -15.59 -3.13 -0.88
CA ASP A 164 -15.73 -2.98 0.57
C ASP A 164 -15.56 -4.36 1.23
N ARG A 165 -14.45 -4.58 1.91
CA ARG A 165 -14.12 -5.81 2.61
C ARG A 165 -13.84 -5.52 4.07
N THR A 166 -14.15 -6.48 4.94
CA THR A 166 -13.88 -6.35 6.38
C THR A 166 -12.40 -6.59 6.70
N VAL A 167 -11.99 -6.17 7.90
CA VAL A 167 -10.64 -6.44 8.41
C VAL A 167 -10.39 -7.96 8.47
N GLU A 168 -11.38 -8.71 8.99
CA GLU A 168 -11.34 -10.16 9.14
C GLU A 168 -11.16 -10.85 7.79
N TRP A 169 -11.82 -10.34 6.75
CA TRP A 169 -11.66 -10.87 5.39
C TRP A 169 -10.19 -10.75 4.93
N TYR A 170 -9.55 -9.59 5.13
CA TYR A 170 -8.14 -9.44 4.78
C TYR A 170 -7.24 -10.32 5.64
N GLN A 171 -7.49 -10.44 6.94
CA GLN A 171 -6.75 -11.33 7.83
C GLN A 171 -6.82 -12.77 7.36
N GLU A 172 -7.99 -13.26 6.94
CA GLU A 172 -8.18 -14.59 6.38
C GLU A 172 -7.38 -14.78 5.09
N GLN A 173 -7.43 -13.81 4.14
CA GLN A 173 -6.69 -13.89 2.88
C GLN A 173 -5.17 -13.94 3.06
N PHE A 174 -4.65 -13.44 4.16
CA PHE A 174 -3.21 -13.40 4.45
C PHE A 174 -2.81 -14.34 5.61
N SER A 175 -3.71 -15.19 6.08
CA SER A 175 -3.46 -16.11 7.21
C SER A 175 -2.34 -17.12 6.94
N ASP A 176 -2.10 -17.48 5.68
CA ASP A 176 -1.03 -18.36 5.21
C ASP A 176 0.22 -17.59 4.76
N TRP A 177 0.41 -16.35 5.24
CA TRP A 177 1.59 -15.55 4.92
C TRP A 177 2.88 -16.22 5.38
N SER A 178 3.79 -16.47 4.45
CA SER A 178 5.10 -17.11 4.68
C SER A 178 6.28 -16.26 4.16
N GLY A 179 5.99 -14.98 3.87
CA GLY A 179 6.97 -14.01 3.40
C GLY A 179 7.69 -13.29 4.56
N PRO A 180 8.35 -12.17 4.29
CA PRO A 180 8.94 -11.32 5.32
C PRO A 180 7.86 -10.73 6.24
N ASN A 181 8.28 -10.04 7.30
CA ASN A 181 7.37 -9.46 8.28
C ASN A 181 6.24 -8.65 7.61
N LEU A 182 5.00 -8.88 8.02
CA LEU A 182 3.82 -8.24 7.46
C LEU A 182 3.15 -7.34 8.48
N TYR A 183 2.95 -6.07 8.13
CA TYR A 183 2.33 -5.06 8.97
C TYR A 183 1.12 -4.46 8.28
N TRP A 184 -0.01 -4.44 9.01
CA TRP A 184 -1.26 -3.88 8.53
C TRP A 184 -1.66 -2.69 9.38
N TRP A 185 -2.21 -1.68 8.71
CA TRP A 185 -2.90 -0.59 9.36
C TRP A 185 -4.28 -0.41 8.75
N PHE A 186 -5.30 -0.69 9.54
CA PHE A 186 -6.69 -0.48 9.17
C PHE A 186 -7.19 0.80 9.82
N ARG A 187 -7.53 1.80 9.02
CA ARG A 187 -8.21 3.00 9.48
C ARG A 187 -9.70 2.85 9.23
N LEU A 188 -10.49 2.83 10.31
CA LEU A 188 -11.94 2.79 10.22
C LEU A 188 -12.50 4.18 9.87
N SER A 189 -13.66 4.22 9.19
CA SER A 189 -14.25 5.47 8.67
C SER A 189 -14.76 6.42 9.74
N ASP A 190 -15.00 5.93 10.96
CA ASP A 190 -15.41 6.74 12.11
C ASP A 190 -14.24 7.37 12.86
N HIS A 191 -13.02 7.16 12.38
CA HIS A 191 -11.77 7.61 12.99
C HIS A 191 -11.50 7.09 14.41
N SER A 192 -12.35 6.21 14.95
CA SER A 192 -12.36 5.83 16.37
C SER A 192 -11.41 4.68 16.71
N ILE A 193 -11.07 3.82 15.73
CA ILE A 193 -10.21 2.65 15.99
C ILE A 193 -9.21 2.47 14.85
N ASN A 194 -7.95 2.64 15.19
CA ASN A 194 -6.85 2.21 14.34
C ASN A 194 -6.46 0.79 14.76
N ASN A 195 -6.89 -0.23 14.03
CA ASN A 195 -6.47 -1.59 14.28
C ASN A 195 -5.10 -1.83 13.63
N TRP A 196 -4.11 -2.05 14.47
CA TRP A 196 -2.81 -2.54 14.09
C TRP A 196 -2.82 -4.07 14.13
N TYR A 197 -2.37 -4.69 13.06
CA TYR A 197 -2.17 -6.13 12.98
C TYR A 197 -0.79 -6.41 12.40
N SER A 198 -0.05 -7.34 12.99
CA SER A 198 1.24 -7.76 12.44
C SER A 198 1.35 -9.28 12.42
N ILE A 199 1.99 -9.80 11.38
CA ILE A 199 2.56 -11.13 11.36
C ILE A 199 4.07 -10.92 11.44
N ASP A 200 4.64 -11.19 12.59
CA ASP A 200 6.08 -11.09 12.83
C ASP A 200 6.69 -12.47 12.66
N THR A 201 7.31 -12.71 11.51
CA THR A 201 7.89 -14.02 11.18
C THR A 201 9.17 -14.31 11.95
N GLU A 202 9.83 -13.29 12.54
CA GLU A 202 11.01 -13.50 13.40
C GLU A 202 10.65 -14.10 14.74
N SER A 203 9.46 -13.80 15.28
CA SER A 203 8.99 -14.40 16.53
C SER A 203 8.60 -15.87 16.37
N LEU A 204 8.14 -16.28 15.18
CA LEU A 204 7.74 -17.64 14.85
C LEU A 204 8.94 -18.58 14.59
N ALA A 205 10.12 -18.04 14.30
CA ALA A 205 11.34 -18.83 14.06
C ALA A 205 12.04 -19.25 15.37
N ASN A 206 11.59 -18.76 16.54
CA ASN A 206 12.17 -19.03 17.85
C ASN A 206 11.25 -19.88 18.75
N GLU A 207 10.13 -20.38 18.24
CA GLU A 207 9.27 -21.40 18.86
C GLU A 207 9.49 -22.78 18.21
#